data_e1a8fda4ed2d89117c369addd7ce7bf3
#
_entry.id   e1a8fda4ed2d89117c369addd7ce7bf3
#
_cell.length_a   1.000
_cell.length_b   1.000
_cell.length_c   1.000
_cell.angle_alpha   90.00
_cell.angle_beta   90.00
_cell.angle_gamma   90.00
#
_symmetry.space_group_name_H-M   'P 1'
#
loop_
_entity.id
_entity.type
_entity.pdbx_description
1 polymer ?
#
loop_
_entity_poly.entity_id
_entity_poly.type
_entity_poly.pdbx_seq_one_letter_code
_entity_poly.pdbx_strand_id
1 'polypeptide(L)'
;GDVYKRQDYPDYAFKLGEEVATKNLDYGIAICGSGIGISIACNKVKGVRAARVVTLDDVFETRNDNDANIICLSEKNTIEKAYNLVKKFIETPFSEVERHQRRNLLLQLFKRV
;
A
#
# COMPACT_ATOMS: atom_id res chain seq x y z
N GLY A 1 -20.83 24.39 5.80
CA GLY A 1 -20.79 23.92 6.06
C GLY A 1 -20.33 23.51 4.80
N ASP A 2 -19.41 23.43 4.95
CA ASP A 2 -18.79 22.87 3.91
C ASP A 2 -19.46 21.61 3.57
N VAL A 3 -20.03 21.59 2.44
CA VAL A 3 -20.59 20.39 1.90
C VAL A 3 -19.51 19.32 1.84
N TYR A 4 -18.28 19.78 1.71
CA TYR A 4 -17.15 18.89 1.65
C TYR A 4 -16.28 19.11 2.82
N LYS A 5 -16.61 18.47 3.91
CA LYS A 5 -15.70 18.44 5.01
C LYS A 5 -14.57 17.50 4.65
N ARG A 6 -13.39 18.04 4.56
CA ARG A 6 -12.22 17.22 4.25
C ARG A 6 -12.00 16.24 5.41
N GLN A 7 -12.02 14.96 5.10
CA GLN A 7 -11.67 13.94 6.08
C GLN A 7 -10.17 13.89 6.23
N ASP A 8 -9.74 13.54 7.44
CA ASP A 8 -8.33 13.28 7.67
C ASP A 8 -7.90 12.00 6.96
N TYR A 9 -6.71 11.98 6.40
CA TYR A 9 -6.25 10.84 5.63
C TYR A 9 -6.23 9.51 6.40
N PRO A 10 -6.02 9.46 7.74
CA PRO A 10 -6.08 8.18 8.43
C PRO A 10 -7.42 7.47 8.31
N ASP A 11 -8.52 8.21 8.25
CA ASP A 11 -9.85 7.60 8.09
C ASP A 11 -9.98 6.88 6.76
N TYR A 12 -9.48 7.48 5.69
CA TYR A 12 -9.44 6.82 4.38
C TYR A 12 -8.53 5.62 4.40
N ALA A 13 -7.38 5.76 5.02
CA ALA A 13 -6.38 4.70 5.07
C ALA A 13 -6.90 3.47 5.79
N PHE A 14 -7.59 3.67 6.91
CA PHE A 14 -8.16 2.56 7.67
C PHE A 14 -9.26 1.85 6.89
N LYS A 15 -10.11 2.62 6.23
CA LYS A 15 -11.18 2.07 5.42
C LYS A 15 -10.64 1.25 4.25
N LEU A 16 -9.69 1.81 3.53
CA LEU A 16 -9.03 1.11 2.43
C LEU A 16 -8.33 -0.15 2.94
N GLY A 17 -7.62 -0.02 4.05
CA GLY A 17 -6.91 -1.15 4.65
C GLY A 17 -7.85 -2.30 5.01
N GLU A 18 -9.00 -1.98 5.59
CA GLU A 18 -9.99 -2.99 5.93
C GLU A 18 -10.54 -3.69 4.71
N GLU A 19 -10.81 -2.96 3.64
CA GLU A 19 -11.30 -3.54 2.39
C GLU A 19 -10.29 -4.49 1.76
N VAL A 20 -9.02 -4.13 1.80
CA VAL A 20 -7.95 -4.98 1.27
C VAL A 20 -7.72 -6.18 2.20
N ALA A 21 -7.67 -5.94 3.51
CA ALA A 21 -7.40 -7.00 4.48
C ALA A 21 -8.49 -8.06 4.50
N THR A 22 -9.75 -7.68 4.28
CA THR A 22 -10.87 -8.62 4.20
C THR A 22 -11.02 -9.24 2.81
N LYS A 23 -10.15 -8.87 1.89
CA LYS A 23 -10.10 -9.38 0.53
C LYS A 23 -11.32 -9.01 -0.34
N ASN A 24 -12.01 -7.94 0.05
CA ASN A 24 -13.01 -7.33 -0.82
C ASN A 24 -12.34 -6.65 -2.01
N LEU A 25 -11.08 -6.24 -1.82
CA LEU A 25 -10.23 -5.70 -2.88
C LEU A 25 -8.92 -6.48 -2.87
N ASP A 26 -8.39 -6.74 -4.05
CA ASP A 26 -7.09 -7.42 -4.16
C ASP A 26 -5.94 -6.49 -3.80
N TYR A 27 -6.04 -5.23 -4.21
CA TYR A 27 -5.00 -4.22 -4.01
C TYR A 27 -5.62 -2.89 -3.65
N GLY A 28 -4.82 -2.03 -3.02
CA GLY A 28 -5.20 -0.66 -2.75
C GLY A 28 -4.15 0.33 -3.22
N ILE A 29 -4.62 1.52 -3.58
CA ILE A 29 -3.75 2.62 -3.97
C ILE A 29 -4.16 3.80 -3.11
N ALA A 30 -3.23 4.33 -2.35
CA ALA A 30 -3.48 5.45 -1.45
C ALA A 30 -2.57 6.62 -1.80
N ILE A 31 -3.12 7.81 -1.79
CA ILE A 31 -2.38 9.01 -2.18
C ILE A 31 -2.54 10.07 -1.09
N CYS A 32 -1.45 10.69 -0.72
CA CYS A 32 -1.47 11.89 0.12
C CYS A 32 -0.32 12.81 -0.31
N GLY A 33 -0.08 13.87 0.41
CA GLY A 33 0.95 14.84 0.04
C GLY A 33 2.29 14.20 -0.28
N SER A 34 2.79 13.35 0.59
CA SER A 34 4.08 12.68 0.43
C SER A 34 3.98 11.17 0.20
N GLY A 35 2.85 10.58 0.48
CA GLY A 35 2.69 9.14 0.51
C GLY A 35 3.16 8.50 1.82
N ILE A 36 3.86 9.25 2.66
CA ILE A 36 4.47 8.70 3.88
C ILE A 36 3.42 8.48 4.97
N GLY A 37 2.70 9.52 5.34
CA GLY A 37 1.73 9.44 6.42
C GLY A 37 0.64 8.41 6.16
N ILE A 38 0.14 8.36 4.92
CA ILE A 38 -0.90 7.41 4.57
C ILE A 38 -0.38 5.97 4.59
N SER A 39 0.90 5.75 4.30
CA SER A 39 1.47 4.40 4.40
C SER A 39 1.54 3.94 5.85
N ILE A 40 1.88 4.84 6.75
CA ILE A 40 1.88 4.54 8.18
C ILE A 40 0.48 4.16 8.65
N ALA A 41 -0.52 4.97 8.26
CA ALA A 41 -1.90 4.71 8.65
C ALA A 41 -2.42 3.38 8.09
N CYS A 42 -2.18 3.11 6.82
CA CYS A 42 -2.60 1.84 6.21
C CYS A 42 -2.01 0.64 6.94
N ASN A 43 -0.75 0.74 7.34
CA ASN A 43 -0.07 -0.36 8.03
C ASN A 43 -0.55 -0.57 9.46
N LYS A 44 -1.40 0.31 10.00
CA LYS A 44 -2.04 0.06 11.29
C LYS A 44 -3.12 -1.02 11.20
N VAL A 45 -3.59 -1.32 10.00
CA VAL A 45 -4.63 -2.33 9.80
C VAL A 45 -3.97 -3.70 9.66
N LYS A 46 -4.42 -4.65 10.46
CA LYS A 46 -3.91 -6.01 10.40
C LYS A 46 -4.20 -6.62 9.03
N GLY A 47 -3.20 -7.25 8.44
CA GLY A 47 -3.33 -7.84 7.12
C GLY A 47 -2.93 -6.91 5.98
N VAL A 48 -2.62 -5.66 6.28
CA VAL A 48 -2.15 -4.72 5.28
C VAL A 48 -0.62 -4.70 5.25
N ARG A 49 -0.09 -4.72 4.05
CA ARG A 49 1.33 -4.49 3.77
C ARG A 49 1.38 -3.34 2.78
N ALA A 50 1.44 -2.13 3.31
CA ALA A 50 1.45 -0.92 2.52
C ALA A 50 2.88 -0.40 2.38
N ALA A 51 3.23 0.05 1.20
CA ALA A 51 4.54 0.59 0.92
C ALA A 51 4.45 1.91 0.17
N ARG A 52 5.19 2.89 0.65
CA ARG A 52 5.39 4.13 -0.08
C ARG A 52 6.39 3.86 -1.19
N VAL A 53 6.03 4.19 -2.41
CA VAL A 53 6.88 3.97 -3.57
C VAL A 53 7.11 5.28 -4.32
N VAL A 54 8.31 5.43 -4.84
CA VAL A 54 8.71 6.60 -5.62
C VAL A 54 9.19 6.19 -7.00
N THR A 55 9.85 5.05 -7.11
CA THR A 55 10.44 4.56 -8.36
C THR A 55 9.82 3.24 -8.77
N LEU A 56 10.03 2.86 -10.02
CA LEU A 56 9.60 1.54 -10.51
C LEU A 56 10.32 0.41 -9.77
N ASP A 57 11.58 0.64 -9.39
CA ASP A 57 12.33 -0.35 -8.63
C ASP A 57 11.71 -0.55 -7.25
N ASP A 58 11.27 0.52 -6.59
CA ASP A 58 10.55 0.41 -5.32
C ASP A 58 9.32 -0.48 -5.47
N VAL A 59 8.57 -0.29 -6.55
CA VAL A 59 7.36 -1.05 -6.80
C VAL A 59 7.68 -2.52 -7.01
N PHE A 60 8.69 -2.81 -7.81
CA PHE A 60 9.10 -4.19 -8.04
C PHE A 60 9.49 -4.85 -6.72
N GLU A 61 10.34 -4.21 -5.95
CA GLU A 61 10.84 -4.77 -4.70
C GLU A 61 9.72 -5.00 -3.69
N THR A 62 8.83 -4.04 -3.53
CA THR A 62 7.76 -4.18 -2.54
C THR A 62 6.76 -5.28 -2.90
N ARG A 63 6.56 -5.55 -4.20
CA ARG A 63 5.74 -6.67 -4.63
C ARG A 63 6.50 -7.99 -4.57
N ASN A 64 7.66 -8.02 -5.19
CA ASN A 64 8.45 -9.24 -5.30
C ASN A 64 8.91 -9.76 -3.94
N ASP A 65 9.37 -8.88 -3.07
CA ASP A 65 9.98 -9.26 -1.80
C ASP A 65 8.98 -9.32 -0.66
N ASN A 66 8.01 -8.43 -0.64
CA ASN A 66 7.16 -8.21 0.53
C ASN A 66 5.67 -8.45 0.31
N ASP A 67 5.27 -8.77 -0.90
CA ASP A 67 3.85 -8.98 -1.23
C ASP A 67 2.99 -7.82 -0.74
N ALA A 68 3.43 -6.58 -1.00
CA ALA A 68 2.66 -5.41 -0.61
C ALA A 68 1.30 -5.44 -1.30
N ASN A 69 0.25 -5.17 -0.54
CA ASN A 69 -1.11 -5.15 -1.08
C ASN A 69 -1.70 -3.74 -1.20
N ILE A 70 -0.99 -2.75 -0.69
CA ILE A 70 -1.34 -1.34 -0.89
C ILE A 70 -0.08 -0.59 -1.25
N ILE A 71 -0.12 0.23 -2.30
CA ILE A 71 0.94 1.18 -2.57
C ILE A 71 0.48 2.59 -2.24
N CYS A 72 1.41 3.37 -1.72
CA CYS A 72 1.14 4.74 -1.30
C CYS A 72 1.98 5.69 -2.13
N LEU A 73 1.33 6.66 -2.73
CA LEU A 73 1.94 7.58 -3.67
C LEU A 73 1.84 9.01 -3.18
N SER A 74 2.79 9.83 -3.60
CA SER A 74 2.71 11.27 -3.41
C SER A 74 1.83 11.89 -4.48
N GLU A 75 1.00 12.84 -4.09
CA GLU A 75 0.21 13.62 -5.04
C GLU A 75 1.07 14.49 -5.96
N LYS A 76 2.36 14.60 -5.66
CA LYS A 76 3.32 15.34 -6.48
C LYS A 76 3.72 14.61 -7.74
N ASN A 77 3.39 13.31 -7.85
CA ASN A 77 3.65 12.57 -9.08
C ASN A 77 2.84 13.12 -10.24
N THR A 78 3.44 13.11 -11.43
CA THR A 78 2.66 13.33 -12.64
C THR A 78 1.69 12.16 -12.83
N ILE A 79 0.64 12.41 -13.60
CA ILE A 79 -0.34 11.35 -13.91
C ILE A 79 0.35 10.19 -14.61
N GLU A 80 1.25 10.48 -15.55
CA GLU A 80 2.00 9.45 -16.27
C GLU A 80 2.83 8.60 -15.32
N LYS A 81 3.57 9.24 -14.42
CA LYS A 81 4.40 8.51 -13.46
C LYS A 81 3.55 7.66 -12.53
N ALA A 82 2.47 8.21 -12.02
CA ALA A 82 1.55 7.48 -11.14
C ALA A 82 0.97 6.25 -11.86
N TYR A 83 0.56 6.42 -13.10
CA TYR A 83 0.05 5.32 -13.91
C TYR A 83 1.08 4.20 -14.07
N ASN A 84 2.33 4.56 -14.37
CA ASN A 84 3.38 3.57 -14.54
C ASN A 84 3.69 2.83 -13.24
N LEU A 85 3.67 3.53 -12.11
CA LEU A 85 3.87 2.90 -10.80
C LEU A 85 2.74 1.90 -10.48
N VAL A 86 1.50 2.30 -10.71
CA VAL A 86 0.33 1.45 -10.47
C VAL A 86 0.35 0.22 -11.38
N LYS A 87 0.65 0.43 -12.65
CA LYS A 87 0.72 -0.67 -13.62
C LYS A 87 1.76 -1.69 -13.19
N LYS A 88 2.95 -1.24 -12.83
CA LYS A 88 4.01 -2.12 -12.35
C LYS A 88 3.58 -2.89 -11.10
N PHE A 89 2.89 -2.21 -10.20
CA PHE A 89 2.39 -2.82 -8.97
C PHE A 89 1.44 -3.99 -9.26
N ILE A 90 0.49 -3.77 -10.13
CA ILE A 90 -0.50 -4.80 -10.47
C ILE A 90 0.13 -5.97 -11.21
N GLU A 91 1.11 -5.71 -12.05
CA GLU A 91 1.73 -6.71 -12.90
C GLU A 91 2.83 -7.53 -12.21
N THR A 92 3.32 -7.11 -11.07
CA THR A 92 4.46 -7.78 -10.41
C THR A 92 3.95 -8.81 -9.40
N PRO A 93 4.25 -10.10 -9.60
CA PRO A 93 3.83 -11.14 -8.65
C PRO A 93 4.73 -11.18 -7.43
N PHE A 94 4.26 -11.85 -6.39
CA PHE A 94 5.08 -12.12 -5.21
C PHE A 94 6.09 -13.23 -5.55
N SER A 95 7.28 -13.11 -4.97
CA SER A 95 8.36 -14.06 -5.17
C SER A 95 8.04 -15.44 -4.61
N GLU A 96 8.54 -16.47 -5.31
CA GLU A 96 8.49 -17.83 -4.81
C GLU A 96 9.71 -18.20 -3.95
N VAL A 97 10.63 -17.25 -3.74
CA VAL A 97 11.82 -17.48 -2.93
C VAL A 97 11.42 -17.66 -1.47
N GLU A 98 11.85 -18.77 -0.89
CA GLU A 98 11.45 -19.16 0.46
C GLU A 98 11.73 -18.09 1.52
N ARG A 99 12.90 -17.43 1.45
CA ARG A 99 13.23 -16.41 2.44
C ARG A 99 12.27 -15.22 2.42
N HIS A 100 11.77 -14.86 1.23
CA HIS A 100 10.79 -13.77 1.11
C HIS A 100 9.46 -14.20 1.68
N GLN A 101 9.03 -15.42 1.39
CA GLN A 101 7.77 -15.95 1.91
C GLN A 101 7.80 -16.07 3.43
N ARG A 102 8.91 -16.54 3.98
CA ARG A 102 9.09 -16.68 5.42
C ARG A 102 9.04 -15.33 6.12
N ARG A 103 9.75 -14.35 5.59
CA ARG A 103 9.76 -13.00 6.17
C ARG A 103 8.39 -12.35 6.16
N ASN A 104 7.65 -12.53 5.08
CA ASN A 104 6.29 -12.00 5.01
C ASN A 104 5.33 -12.70 5.96
N LEU A 105 5.48 -13.99 6.14
CA LEU A 105 4.69 -14.70 7.13
C LEU A 105 4.92 -14.14 8.52
N LEU A 106 6.18 -13.87 8.86
CA LEU A 106 6.53 -13.26 10.14
C LEU A 106 5.91 -11.88 10.29
N LEU A 107 5.92 -11.06 9.24
CA LEU A 107 5.28 -9.76 9.25
C LEU A 107 3.79 -9.86 9.49
N GLN A 108 3.13 -10.84 8.87
CA GLN A 108 1.69 -11.03 9.03
C GLN A 108 1.30 -11.53 10.42
N LEU A 109 2.16 -12.33 11.03
CA LEU A 109 1.89 -12.87 12.36
C LEU A 109 2.11 -11.84 13.45
N PHE A 110 2.82 -10.76 13.17
CA PHE A 110 3.04 -9.72 14.16
C PHE A 110 1.74 -8.95 14.36
N LYS A 111 1.23 -9.02 15.57
CA LYS A 111 -0.03 -8.38 15.89
C LYS A 111 0.15 -6.93 16.22
N ARG A 112 -0.77 -6.15 15.72
CA ARG A 112 -0.90 -4.77 16.14
C ARG A 112 -1.90 -4.66 17.24
N VAL A 113 -1.60 -3.81 18.13
CA VAL A 113 -2.47 -3.57 19.27
C VAL A 113 -3.23 -2.29 19.05
#